data_3aa0fa2748b3915bc8fefec58ba1f07a
#
_entry.id   3aa0fa2748b3915bc8fefec58ba1f07a
#
_cell.length_a   1.000
_cell.length_b   1.000
_cell.length_c   1.000
_cell.angle_alpha   90.00
_cell.angle_beta   90.00
_cell.angle_gamma   90.00
#
_symmetry.space_group_name_H-M   'P 1'
#
loop_
_entity.id
_entity.type
_entity.pdbx_description
1 polymer ?
#
loop_
_entity_poly.entity_id
_entity_poly.type
_entity_poly.pdbx_seq_one_letter_code
_entity_poly.pdbx_strand_id
1 'polypeptide(L)'
;MDELRSKIKREIECGEFNCEKELTLSIISGKWKIIIIYYLETEGTLRFSEIKRLLPKITHKVLTNQIRELEEDGIVHRKVFPEVPSRVEYSLTNLGESLIPIVLMMDEWGKKNIKHYSVVKNR
;
A
#
# COMPACT_ATOMS: atom_id res chain seq x y z
N MET A 1 -0.01 2.40 -15.27
CA MET A 1 -1.19 2.23 -14.41
C MET A 1 -2.23 1.30 -15.03
N ASP A 2 -2.58 1.57 -16.26
CA ASP A 2 -3.66 0.82 -16.90
C ASP A 2 -3.29 -0.60 -17.24
N GLU A 3 -2.00 -0.86 -17.44
CA GLU A 3 -1.53 -2.18 -17.83
C GLU A 3 -1.77 -3.23 -16.75
N LEU A 4 -1.44 -2.92 -15.49
CA LEU A 4 -1.65 -3.85 -14.38
C LEU A 4 -3.13 -3.98 -14.05
N ARG A 5 -3.88 -2.87 -14.12
CA ARG A 5 -5.33 -2.92 -13.95
C ARG A 5 -5.99 -3.77 -15.02
N SER A 6 -5.51 -3.66 -16.25
CA SER A 6 -6.02 -4.47 -17.35
C SER A 6 -5.73 -5.96 -17.11
N LYS A 7 -4.57 -6.26 -16.55
CA LYS A 7 -4.23 -7.63 -16.19
C LYS A 7 -5.17 -8.21 -15.14
N ILE A 8 -5.39 -7.45 -14.07
CA ILE A 8 -6.31 -7.87 -13.00
C ILE A 8 -7.71 -8.07 -13.56
N LYS A 9 -8.16 -7.13 -14.38
CA LYS A 9 -9.48 -7.22 -15.00
C LYS A 9 -9.62 -8.48 -15.84
N ARG A 10 -8.59 -8.79 -16.64
CA ARG A 10 -8.60 -10.01 -17.46
C ARG A 10 -8.60 -11.27 -16.61
N GLU A 11 -7.86 -11.26 -15.49
CA GLU A 11 -7.84 -12.40 -14.57
C GLU A 11 -9.21 -12.65 -13.98
N ILE A 12 -9.94 -11.59 -13.63
CA ILE A 12 -11.31 -11.71 -13.13
C ILE A 12 -12.21 -12.27 -14.21
N GLU A 13 -12.14 -11.73 -15.42
CA GLU A 13 -12.99 -12.15 -16.53
C GLU A 13 -12.72 -13.59 -16.94
N CYS A 14 -11.48 -14.06 -16.80
CA CYS A 14 -11.10 -15.44 -17.11
C CYS A 14 -11.32 -16.39 -15.95
N GLY A 15 -11.86 -15.93 -14.83
CA GLY A 15 -12.14 -16.78 -13.67
C GLY A 15 -10.90 -17.22 -12.92
N GLU A 16 -9.81 -16.46 -13.01
CA GLU A 16 -8.57 -16.81 -12.30
C GLU A 16 -8.62 -16.50 -10.81
N PHE A 17 -9.58 -15.67 -10.40
CA PHE A 17 -9.83 -15.44 -8.98
C PHE A 17 -10.95 -16.35 -8.52
N ASN A 18 -10.67 -17.23 -7.56
CA ASN A 18 -11.67 -18.14 -7.01
C ASN A 18 -12.69 -17.42 -6.15
N CYS A 19 -12.33 -16.28 -5.59
CA CYS A 19 -13.24 -15.46 -4.77
C CYS A 19 -12.73 -14.03 -4.69
N GLU A 20 -13.61 -13.13 -4.24
CA GLU A 20 -13.30 -11.71 -4.11
C GLU A 20 -12.13 -11.45 -3.17
N LYS A 21 -11.91 -12.31 -2.19
CA LYS A 21 -10.79 -12.19 -1.27
C LYS A 21 -9.44 -12.29 -1.98
N GLU A 22 -9.36 -13.09 -3.04
CA GLU A 22 -8.13 -13.20 -3.83
C GLU A 22 -7.82 -11.90 -4.55
N LEU A 23 -8.84 -11.20 -5.05
CA LEU A 23 -8.65 -9.89 -5.65
C LEU A 23 -8.04 -8.92 -4.63
N THR A 24 -8.63 -8.84 -3.45
CA THR A 24 -8.15 -7.96 -2.40
C THR A 24 -6.70 -8.28 -2.05
N LEU A 25 -6.39 -9.56 -1.86
CA LEU A 25 -5.03 -9.98 -1.53
C LEU A 25 -4.05 -9.64 -2.65
N SER A 26 -4.46 -9.73 -3.91
CA SER A 26 -3.56 -9.39 -5.02
C SER A 26 -3.16 -7.91 -5.01
N ILE A 27 -4.02 -7.05 -4.46
CA ILE A 27 -3.76 -5.61 -4.39
C ILE A 27 -2.93 -5.25 -3.17
N ILE A 28 -3.21 -5.86 -2.02
CA ILE A 28 -2.59 -5.44 -0.76
C ILE A 28 -1.55 -6.41 -0.22
N SER A 29 -1.32 -7.54 -0.86
CA SER A 29 -0.39 -8.52 -0.33
C SER A 29 1.05 -8.01 -0.36
N GLY A 30 1.85 -8.52 0.58
CA GLY A 30 3.20 -8.05 0.82
C GLY A 30 3.27 -7.32 2.14
N LYS A 31 4.47 -7.22 2.67
CA LYS A 31 4.68 -6.65 3.99
C LYS A 31 4.39 -5.15 4.06
N TRP A 32 4.68 -4.42 2.97
CA TRP A 32 4.81 -2.98 3.06
C TRP A 32 3.61 -2.19 2.52
N LYS A 33 2.79 -2.76 1.63
CA LYS A 33 1.71 -2.01 0.98
C LYS A 33 0.69 -1.47 1.97
N ILE A 34 0.22 -2.30 2.89
CA ILE A 34 -0.74 -1.88 3.92
C ILE A 34 -0.15 -0.78 4.79
N ILE A 35 1.13 -0.89 5.13
CA ILE A 35 1.80 0.10 5.97
C ILE A 35 1.92 1.43 5.24
N ILE A 36 2.26 1.40 3.94
CA ILE A 36 2.32 2.61 3.11
C ILE A 36 0.95 3.28 3.05
N ILE A 37 -0.11 2.51 2.79
CA ILE A 37 -1.47 3.03 2.75
C ILE A 37 -1.83 3.69 4.07
N TYR A 38 -1.51 3.05 5.18
CA TYR A 38 -1.78 3.58 6.52
C TYR A 38 -1.12 4.95 6.71
N TYR A 39 0.15 5.08 6.35
CA TYR A 39 0.84 6.36 6.52
C TYR A 39 0.33 7.43 5.57
N LEU A 40 -0.07 7.08 4.36
CA LEU A 40 -0.68 8.07 3.45
C LEU A 40 -2.02 8.58 3.97
N GLU A 41 -2.72 7.76 4.76
CA GLU A 41 -3.95 8.20 5.40
C GLU A 41 -3.66 9.08 6.61
N THR A 42 -2.77 8.64 7.49
CA THR A 42 -2.54 9.35 8.76
C THR A 42 -1.71 10.61 8.59
N GLU A 43 -0.72 10.59 7.71
CA GLU A 43 0.18 11.73 7.48
C GLU A 43 -0.26 12.62 6.33
N GLY A 44 -1.16 12.10 5.47
CA GLY A 44 -1.59 12.81 4.28
C GLY A 44 -0.62 12.63 3.12
N THR A 45 -0.56 13.61 2.23
CA THR A 45 0.30 13.58 1.05
C THR A 45 1.77 13.58 1.47
N LEU A 46 2.54 12.64 0.93
CA LEU A 46 3.95 12.46 1.28
C LEU A 46 4.83 12.37 0.03
N ARG A 47 6.07 12.82 0.17
CA ARG A 47 7.12 12.60 -0.82
C ARG A 47 7.78 11.25 -0.56
N PHE A 48 8.48 10.75 -1.58
CA PHE A 48 9.20 9.48 -1.45
C PHE A 48 10.13 9.46 -0.25
N SER A 49 10.92 10.52 -0.06
CA SER A 49 11.87 10.60 1.05
C SER A 49 11.18 10.59 2.41
N GLU A 50 9.98 11.18 2.48
CA GLU A 50 9.20 11.19 3.72
C GLU A 50 8.66 9.81 4.05
N ILE A 51 8.17 9.09 3.04
CA ILE A 51 7.73 7.71 3.23
C ILE A 51 8.91 6.84 3.66
N LYS A 52 10.06 7.00 3.01
CA LYS A 52 11.27 6.25 3.35
C LYS A 52 11.69 6.48 4.79
N ARG A 53 11.56 7.72 5.26
CA ARG A 53 11.91 8.06 6.64
C ARG A 53 11.00 7.39 7.66
N LEU A 54 9.71 7.24 7.31
CA LEU A 54 8.76 6.54 8.17
C LEU A 54 8.98 5.04 8.20
N LEU A 55 9.64 4.50 7.17
CA LEU A 55 9.89 3.07 7.00
C LEU A 55 11.38 2.82 6.84
N PRO A 56 12.18 3.02 7.91
CA PRO A 56 13.63 2.96 7.77
C PRO A 56 14.19 1.60 7.35
N LYS A 57 13.43 0.53 7.59
CA LYS A 57 13.90 -0.83 7.26
C LYS A 57 13.64 -1.23 5.82
N ILE A 58 12.78 -0.51 5.10
CA ILE A 58 12.52 -0.82 3.70
C ILE A 58 13.67 -0.31 2.85
N THR A 59 14.07 -1.09 1.83
CA THR A 59 15.10 -0.62 0.89
C THR A 59 14.47 0.34 -0.11
N HIS A 60 15.31 1.18 -0.70
CA HIS A 60 14.86 2.11 -1.75
C HIS A 60 14.20 1.36 -2.91
N LYS A 61 14.80 0.25 -3.32
CA LYS A 61 14.29 -0.56 -4.42
C LYS A 61 12.91 -1.14 -4.11
N VAL A 62 12.75 -1.70 -2.93
CA VAL A 62 11.47 -2.31 -2.52
C VAL A 62 10.40 -1.22 -2.41
N LEU A 63 10.73 -0.08 -1.81
CA LEU A 63 9.76 1.01 -1.69
C LEU A 63 9.33 1.52 -3.07
N THR A 64 10.27 1.71 -3.99
CA THR A 64 9.97 2.11 -5.35
C THR A 64 9.01 1.14 -6.01
N ASN A 65 9.27 -0.16 -5.89
CA ASN A 65 8.43 -1.19 -6.49
C ASN A 65 7.04 -1.24 -5.87
N GLN A 66 6.95 -1.14 -4.53
CA GLN A 66 5.67 -1.20 -3.83
C GLN A 66 4.80 0.00 -4.18
N ILE A 67 5.36 1.19 -4.20
CA ILE A 67 4.61 2.40 -4.55
C ILE A 67 4.14 2.34 -6.00
N ARG A 68 5.00 1.88 -6.90
CA ARG A 68 4.63 1.75 -8.30
C ARG A 68 3.46 0.79 -8.49
N GLU A 69 3.48 -0.35 -7.79
CA GLU A 69 2.38 -1.30 -7.87
C GLU A 69 1.08 -0.71 -7.33
N LEU A 70 1.17 0.03 -6.22
CA LEU A 70 -0.01 0.70 -5.66
C LEU A 70 -0.55 1.76 -6.63
N GLU A 71 0.33 2.47 -7.31
CA GLU A 71 -0.09 3.44 -8.32
C GLU A 71 -0.76 2.74 -9.50
N GLU A 72 -0.16 1.68 -10.02
CA GLU A 72 -0.70 0.92 -11.14
C GLU A 72 -2.07 0.32 -10.82
N ASP A 73 -2.28 -0.10 -9.57
CA ASP A 73 -3.56 -0.63 -9.13
C ASP A 73 -4.58 0.46 -8.80
N GLY A 74 -4.19 1.73 -8.92
CA GLY A 74 -5.10 2.84 -8.70
C GLY A 74 -5.35 3.18 -7.24
N ILE A 75 -4.52 2.67 -6.34
CA ILE A 75 -4.64 2.91 -4.90
C ILE A 75 -3.97 4.22 -4.52
N VAL A 76 -2.84 4.52 -5.16
CA VAL A 76 -2.03 5.70 -4.88
C VAL A 76 -1.97 6.58 -6.12
N HIS A 77 -2.10 7.88 -5.90
CA HIS A 77 -1.93 8.90 -6.93
C HIS A 77 -0.53 9.48 -6.82
N ARG A 78 0.16 9.57 -7.96
CA ARG A 78 1.48 10.17 -8.06
C ARG A 78 1.35 11.48 -8.81
N LYS A 79 1.75 12.57 -8.17
CA LYS A 79 1.69 13.90 -8.78
C LYS A 79 3.10 14.46 -8.93
N VAL A 80 3.46 14.78 -10.16
CA VAL A 80 4.76 15.37 -10.47
C VAL A 80 4.56 16.87 -10.64
N PHE A 81 5.37 17.66 -9.93
CA PHE A 81 5.38 19.11 -10.07
C PHE A 81 6.53 19.52 -10.99
N PRO A 82 6.26 20.35 -12.00
CA PRO A 82 7.30 20.77 -12.95
C PRO A 82 8.19 21.86 -12.34
N GLU A 83 8.99 21.47 -11.37
CA GLU A 83 9.92 22.35 -10.67
C GLU A 83 11.35 21.87 -10.90
N VAL A 84 12.32 22.71 -10.50
CA VAL A 84 13.73 22.35 -10.55
C VAL A 84 14.30 22.57 -9.15
N PRO A 85 14.69 21.49 -8.42
CA PRO A 85 14.51 20.09 -8.79
C PRO A 85 13.04 19.67 -8.79
N SER A 86 12.72 18.63 -9.54
CA SER A 86 11.34 18.16 -9.63
C SER A 86 10.86 17.62 -8.27
N ARG A 87 9.57 17.84 -8.01
CA ARG A 87 8.93 17.34 -6.79
C ARG A 87 7.86 16.34 -7.17
N VAL A 88 7.84 15.22 -6.47
CA VAL A 88 6.83 14.18 -6.68
C VAL A 88 6.16 13.91 -5.35
N GLU A 89 4.83 13.92 -5.33
CA GLU A 89 4.03 13.67 -4.14
C GLU A 89 3.10 12.50 -4.37
N TYR A 90 2.89 11.72 -3.31
CA TYR A 90 2.01 10.56 -3.32
C TYR A 90 0.86 10.78 -2.35
N SER A 91 -0.33 10.37 -2.77
CA SER A 91 -1.53 10.48 -1.94
C SER A 91 -2.46 9.31 -2.27
N LEU A 92 -3.42 9.04 -1.38
CA LEU A 92 -4.41 8.01 -1.66
C LEU A 92 -5.44 8.53 -2.66
N THR A 93 -5.85 7.64 -3.56
CA THR A 93 -7.02 7.88 -4.41
C THR A 93 -8.29 7.58 -3.61
N ASN A 94 -9.46 7.90 -4.17
CA ASN A 94 -10.72 7.49 -3.56
C ASN A 94 -10.79 5.98 -3.39
N LEU A 95 -10.29 5.23 -4.37
CA LEU A 95 -10.23 3.77 -4.27
C LEU A 95 -9.30 3.36 -3.14
N GLY A 96 -8.15 4.02 -3.01
CA GLY A 96 -7.22 3.75 -1.92
C GLY A 96 -7.84 4.01 -0.56
N GLU A 97 -8.61 5.09 -0.43
CA GLU A 97 -9.28 5.39 0.82
C GLU A 97 -10.33 4.34 1.18
N SER A 98 -10.91 3.69 0.19
CA SER A 98 -11.89 2.62 0.47
C SER A 98 -11.26 1.41 1.16
N LEU A 99 -9.93 1.29 1.15
CA LEU A 99 -9.23 0.23 1.86
C LEU A 99 -8.95 0.57 3.33
N ILE A 100 -9.14 1.83 3.73
CA ILE A 100 -8.78 2.25 5.09
C ILE A 100 -9.53 1.47 6.17
N PRO A 101 -10.84 1.20 6.05
CA PRO A 101 -11.49 0.36 7.07
C PRO A 101 -10.81 -0.99 7.27
N ILE A 102 -10.32 -1.60 6.19
CA ILE A 102 -9.62 -2.88 6.29
C ILE A 102 -8.28 -2.69 6.99
N VAL A 103 -7.53 -1.65 6.61
CA VAL A 103 -6.23 -1.33 7.21
C VAL A 103 -6.37 -1.09 8.71
N LEU A 104 -7.39 -0.33 9.12
CA LEU A 104 -7.63 -0.03 10.52
C LEU A 104 -8.01 -1.29 11.30
N MET A 105 -8.78 -2.19 10.71
CA MET A 105 -9.11 -3.45 11.36
C MET A 105 -7.87 -4.33 11.54
N MET A 106 -6.97 -4.34 10.57
CA MET A 106 -5.71 -5.06 10.69
C MET A 106 -4.85 -4.47 11.80
N ASP A 107 -4.78 -3.15 11.88
CA ASP A 107 -4.05 -2.45 12.93
C ASP A 107 -4.62 -2.78 14.31
N GLU A 108 -5.94 -2.76 14.42
CA GLU A 108 -6.62 -3.06 15.68
C GLU A 108 -6.39 -4.50 16.11
N TRP A 109 -6.47 -5.44 15.18
CA TRP A 109 -6.21 -6.84 15.49
C TRP A 109 -4.80 -7.03 16.03
N GLY A 110 -3.82 -6.38 15.36
CA GLY A 110 -2.43 -6.43 15.78
C GLY A 110 -2.22 -5.86 17.17
N LYS A 111 -2.83 -4.70 17.45
CA LYS A 111 -2.73 -4.06 18.76
C LYS A 111 -3.29 -4.92 19.88
N LYS A 112 -4.42 -5.57 19.62
CA LYS A 112 -5.07 -6.42 20.63
C LYS A 112 -4.28 -7.68 20.91
N ASN A 113 -3.54 -8.18 19.94
CA ASN A 113 -2.93 -9.51 20.03
C ASN A 113 -1.41 -9.48 20.10
N ILE A 114 -0.78 -8.31 20.01
CA ILE A 114 0.68 -8.21 19.96
C ILE A 114 1.33 -8.79 21.22
N LYS A 115 0.70 -8.64 22.38
CA LYS A 115 1.25 -9.16 23.63
C LYS A 115 1.35 -10.68 23.61
N HIS A 116 0.40 -11.33 22.95
CA HIS A 116 0.41 -12.78 22.83
C HIS A 116 1.70 -13.27 22.15
N TYR A 117 2.15 -12.55 21.12
CA TYR A 117 3.33 -12.91 20.35
C TYR A 117 4.62 -12.35 20.95
N SER A 118 4.57 -11.16 21.54
CA SER A 118 5.75 -10.52 22.10
C SER A 118 6.29 -11.26 23.31
N VAL A 119 5.43 -11.92 24.11
CA VAL A 119 5.88 -12.75 25.22
C VAL A 119 6.79 -13.86 24.73
N VAL A 120 6.48 -14.43 23.56
CA VAL A 120 7.30 -15.48 22.95
C VAL A 120 8.62 -14.90 22.45
N LYS A 121 8.59 -13.71 21.86
CA LYS A 121 9.76 -13.07 21.26
C LYS A 121 10.76 -12.56 22.28
N ASN A 122 10.31 -12.23 23.48
CA ASN A 122 11.14 -11.65 24.52
C ASN A 122 11.88 -12.71 25.37
N ARG A 123 11.87 -13.94 24.93
CA ARG A 123 12.58 -15.04 25.61
C ARG A 123 13.98 -15.23 25.07
#